data_5821c25f92439c105f70f1c795a7f249
#
_entry.id   5821c25f92439c105f70f1c795a7f249
#
_cell.length_a   1.000
_cell.length_b   1.000
_cell.length_c   1.000
_cell.angle_alpha   90.00
_cell.angle_beta   90.00
_cell.angle_gamma   90.00
#
_symmetry.space_group_name_H-M   'P 1'
#
loop_
_entity.id
_entity.type
_entity.pdbx_description
1 polymer ?
#
loop_
_entity_poly.entity_id
_entity_poly.type
_entity_poly.pdbx_seq_one_letter_code
_entity_poly.pdbx_strand_id
1 'polypeptide(L)'
;MLTVMVQTVFHVFNLKKLGGEREEPKKPTFTFEAYLDGSLQKDIEQYSKENFGFYEWLIRVYNQYLWTCYHKTNNSNLVFGKDNWILEEEVVREHYESLMYKYANDSADMMRKLDLEAKRLWKAQEILKEYDKYIFVNMIPCKDIIFPEYLPENTYSRPEGIHAYEYYKMKFDELNINYIDNVELMKAKKDIVDYPLFTSYCTHWTNIASVYQFDTILRYMETLGNKNLNNIVIGEKYVDKTREPDNDLEKLLNLAFPLKSEPNYYVDVTTENDSTAIKPYFIVVGDSFFWNIIFNIPLNEIFCETPYWYYYNTVYNQPPVVPTTQKNLTNEISSSTYIMLNYCTTKIYELGNYFISKLLVSLCYNDEQVNKVVEDISKVIKNNQNWLEDVSRKAEEDNVTLEQAIENDAKYLIMIEPEKYFPELAGDDIPSVRNSDLKRASESTRFQRERKEYIDKINSDENWMNDIKRKAEANNISFEEQMEQDIIWMIENN
;
A
#
# COMPACT_ATOMS: atom_id res chain seq x y z
N MET A 1 17.09 -43.46 6.06
CA MET A 1 16.39 -43.56 4.76
C MET A 1 14.90 -43.80 4.91
N LEU A 2 14.45 -44.85 5.61
CA LEU A 2 13.04 -45.15 5.82
C LEU A 2 12.23 -43.96 6.43
N THR A 3 12.74 -43.32 7.49
CA THR A 3 12.11 -42.19 8.16
C THR A 3 11.90 -41.01 7.22
N VAL A 4 12.85 -40.73 6.35
CA VAL A 4 12.76 -39.66 5.34
C VAL A 4 11.68 -39.99 4.32
N MET A 5 11.64 -41.22 3.81
CA MET A 5 10.60 -41.66 2.87
C MET A 5 9.21 -41.61 3.49
N VAL A 6 9.08 -42.04 4.75
CA VAL A 6 7.82 -41.97 5.49
C VAL A 6 7.37 -40.51 5.66
N GLN A 7 8.28 -39.61 6.04
CA GLN A 7 7.95 -38.18 6.16
C GLN A 7 7.61 -37.56 4.81
N THR A 8 8.31 -37.91 3.73
CA THR A 8 8.03 -37.40 2.38
C THR A 8 6.65 -37.80 1.85
N VAL A 9 6.21 -39.02 2.18
CA VAL A 9 4.94 -39.57 1.65
C VAL A 9 3.77 -39.28 2.57
N PHE A 10 3.95 -39.39 3.89
CA PHE A 10 2.86 -39.38 4.86
C PHE A 10 2.82 -38.11 5.74
N HIS A 11 3.84 -37.23 5.65
CA HIS A 11 3.92 -35.99 6.43
C HIS A 11 3.61 -36.19 7.93
N VAL A 12 4.20 -37.25 8.52
CA VAL A 12 3.92 -37.67 9.92
C VAL A 12 4.28 -36.60 10.93
N PHE A 13 5.37 -35.86 10.67
CA PHE A 13 5.79 -34.73 11.50
C PHE A 13 5.30 -33.43 10.88
N ASN A 14 4.55 -32.66 11.64
CA ASN A 14 4.15 -31.32 11.24
C ASN A 14 5.33 -30.35 11.40
N LEU A 15 6.13 -30.21 10.35
CA LEU A 15 7.28 -29.32 10.35
C LEU A 15 6.83 -27.87 10.06
N LYS A 16 7.39 -26.93 10.81
CA LYS A 16 7.09 -25.51 10.61
C LYS A 16 7.59 -25.09 9.22
N LYS A 17 6.70 -24.53 8.39
CA LYS A 17 7.03 -23.97 7.07
C LYS A 17 8.11 -22.89 7.20
N LEU A 18 8.95 -22.74 6.16
CA LEU A 18 9.93 -21.65 6.09
C LEU A 18 9.22 -20.31 6.04
N GLY A 19 9.81 -19.29 6.63
CA GLY A 19 9.38 -17.90 6.49
C GLY A 19 9.81 -17.33 5.15
N GLY A 20 9.08 -16.29 4.70
CA GLY A 20 9.24 -15.67 3.39
C GLY A 20 8.20 -16.16 2.37
N GLU A 21 8.05 -15.39 1.30
CA GLU A 21 7.21 -15.78 0.17
C GLU A 21 7.84 -16.96 -0.56
N ARG A 22 7.06 -18.01 -0.75
CA ARG A 22 7.49 -19.20 -1.46
C ARG A 22 6.32 -19.77 -2.24
N GLU A 23 6.51 -19.95 -3.52
CA GLU A 23 5.56 -20.71 -4.32
C GLU A 23 5.53 -22.17 -3.88
N GLU A 24 4.34 -22.76 -3.81
CA GLU A 24 4.20 -24.19 -3.59
C GLU A 24 4.79 -24.94 -4.80
N PRO A 25 5.61 -25.97 -4.57
CA PRO A 25 6.28 -26.68 -5.66
C PRO A 25 5.27 -27.33 -6.60
N LYS A 26 5.32 -26.98 -7.87
CA LYS A 26 4.43 -27.53 -8.90
C LYS A 26 4.77 -28.98 -9.19
N LYS A 27 3.77 -29.86 -9.20
CA LYS A 27 3.98 -31.25 -9.61
C LYS A 27 4.38 -31.30 -11.09
N PRO A 28 5.50 -32.00 -11.41
CA PRO A 28 5.92 -32.16 -12.80
C PRO A 28 4.83 -32.82 -13.64
N THR A 29 4.54 -32.26 -14.79
CA THR A 29 3.58 -32.84 -15.74
C THR A 29 4.36 -33.46 -16.89
N PHE A 30 4.12 -34.75 -17.15
CA PHE A 30 4.78 -35.45 -18.23
C PHE A 30 4.18 -34.98 -19.56
N THR A 31 5.04 -34.41 -20.44
CA THR A 31 4.78 -34.24 -21.87
C THR A 31 5.98 -34.81 -22.62
N PHE A 32 5.74 -35.28 -23.84
CA PHE A 32 6.81 -35.84 -24.66
C PHE A 32 7.83 -34.76 -25.07
N GLU A 33 7.37 -33.54 -25.25
CA GLU A 33 8.21 -32.38 -25.53
C GLU A 33 9.12 -32.04 -24.33
N ALA A 34 8.55 -31.89 -23.11
CA ALA A 34 9.29 -31.64 -21.89
C ALA A 34 10.31 -32.75 -21.52
N TYR A 35 10.01 -33.99 -21.94
CA TYR A 35 10.97 -35.09 -21.84
C TYR A 35 12.15 -34.93 -22.80
N LEU A 36 11.90 -34.51 -24.04
CA LEU A 36 12.95 -34.38 -25.05
C LEU A 36 13.85 -33.16 -24.84
N ASP A 37 13.30 -32.05 -24.39
CA ASP A 37 14.03 -30.80 -24.15
C ASP A 37 14.73 -30.77 -22.77
N GLY A 38 14.43 -31.72 -21.89
CA GLY A 38 15.01 -31.85 -20.55
C GLY A 38 14.37 -30.99 -19.49
N SER A 39 13.27 -30.29 -19.76
CA SER A 39 12.52 -29.49 -18.77
C SER A 39 11.85 -30.39 -17.74
N LEU A 40 11.28 -31.54 -18.15
CA LEU A 40 10.69 -32.50 -17.21
C LEU A 40 11.69 -33.00 -16.16
N GLN A 41 12.94 -33.25 -16.55
CA GLN A 41 13.98 -33.70 -15.63
C GLN A 41 14.30 -32.63 -14.60
N LYS A 42 14.38 -31.36 -15.04
CA LYS A 42 14.59 -30.21 -14.12
C LYS A 42 13.42 -30.05 -13.15
N ASP A 43 12.18 -30.15 -13.66
CA ASP A 43 10.98 -30.05 -12.82
C ASP A 43 10.90 -31.18 -11.78
N ILE A 44 11.22 -32.42 -12.17
CA ILE A 44 11.28 -33.55 -11.25
C ILE A 44 12.37 -33.33 -10.18
N GLU A 45 13.54 -32.84 -10.57
CA GLU A 45 14.62 -32.57 -9.64
C GLU A 45 14.23 -31.46 -8.65
N GLN A 46 13.66 -30.38 -9.12
CA GLN A 46 13.20 -29.27 -8.30
C GLN A 46 12.09 -29.72 -7.35
N TYR A 47 11.06 -30.37 -7.88
CA TYR A 47 9.97 -30.92 -7.07
C TYR A 47 10.45 -31.88 -5.99
N SER A 48 11.39 -32.78 -6.33
CA SER A 48 11.95 -33.75 -5.38
C SER A 48 12.77 -33.08 -4.28
N LYS A 49 13.52 -32.05 -4.60
CA LYS A 49 14.28 -31.25 -3.62
C LYS A 49 13.33 -30.55 -2.64
N GLU A 50 12.30 -29.91 -3.14
CA GLU A 50 11.39 -29.08 -2.35
C GLU A 50 10.37 -29.90 -1.55
N ASN A 51 10.03 -31.10 -2.00
CA ASN A 51 9.14 -32.02 -1.29
C ASN A 51 9.87 -33.08 -0.44
N PHE A 52 11.17 -32.94 -0.25
CA PHE A 52 11.90 -33.81 0.62
C PHE A 52 11.41 -33.69 2.07
N GLY A 53 11.04 -34.78 2.71
CA GLY A 53 10.26 -34.80 3.95
C GLY A 53 10.86 -34.10 5.17
N PHE A 54 12.11 -33.68 5.14
CA PHE A 54 12.78 -32.88 6.17
C PHE A 54 13.41 -31.61 5.60
N TYR A 55 12.97 -31.16 4.44
CA TYR A 55 13.55 -30.00 3.73
C TYR A 55 13.62 -28.75 4.62
N GLU A 56 12.51 -28.33 5.18
CA GLU A 56 12.42 -27.14 6.04
C GLU A 56 13.30 -27.26 7.29
N TRP A 57 13.34 -28.45 7.88
CA TRP A 57 14.15 -28.70 9.06
C TRP A 57 15.64 -28.65 8.76
N LEU A 58 16.07 -29.26 7.64
CA LEU A 58 17.48 -29.24 7.22
C LEU A 58 17.96 -27.82 6.90
N ILE A 59 17.12 -27.02 6.23
CA ILE A 59 17.45 -25.61 5.98
C ILE A 59 17.62 -24.88 7.31
N ARG A 60 16.72 -25.08 8.28
CA ARG A 60 16.83 -24.42 9.59
C ARG A 60 18.09 -24.82 10.34
N VAL A 61 18.47 -26.09 10.31
CA VAL A 61 19.69 -26.56 10.94
C VAL A 61 20.92 -25.97 10.24
N TYR A 62 20.93 -25.93 8.92
CA TYR A 62 22.02 -25.34 8.14
C TYR A 62 22.14 -23.83 8.41
N ASN A 63 21.02 -23.10 8.40
CA ASN A 63 21.02 -21.68 8.72
C ASN A 63 21.46 -21.42 10.16
N GLN A 64 21.05 -22.27 11.11
CA GLN A 64 21.53 -22.20 12.50
C GLN A 64 23.03 -22.39 12.60
N TYR A 65 23.59 -23.33 11.83
CA TYR A 65 25.04 -23.54 11.76
C TYR A 65 25.75 -22.31 11.19
N LEU A 66 25.25 -21.74 10.09
CA LEU A 66 25.83 -20.52 9.51
C LEU A 66 25.80 -19.36 10.51
N TRP A 67 24.66 -19.17 11.17
CA TRP A 67 24.48 -18.12 12.18
C TRP A 67 25.44 -18.31 13.36
N THR A 68 25.44 -19.51 13.97
CA THR A 68 26.18 -19.78 15.21
C THR A 68 27.68 -19.76 15.02
N CYS A 69 28.17 -20.32 13.90
CA CYS A 69 29.60 -20.50 13.68
C CYS A 69 30.26 -19.34 12.90
N TYR A 70 29.51 -18.68 12.04
CA TYR A 70 30.04 -17.68 11.09
C TYR A 70 29.35 -16.34 11.12
N HIS A 71 28.26 -16.20 11.87
CA HIS A 71 27.42 -15.01 11.87
C HIS A 71 26.99 -14.60 10.45
N LYS A 72 26.51 -15.58 9.68
CA LYS A 72 26.11 -15.44 8.27
C LYS A 72 24.70 -15.96 8.06
N THR A 73 24.07 -15.49 7.02
CA THR A 73 22.80 -16.01 6.49
C THR A 73 22.97 -16.50 5.06
N ASN A 74 22.15 -17.46 4.65
CA ASN A 74 22.03 -17.89 3.26
C ASN A 74 20.97 -17.07 2.49
N ASN A 75 20.28 -16.15 3.16
CA ASN A 75 19.34 -15.24 2.53
C ASN A 75 20.07 -13.97 2.08
N SER A 76 20.23 -13.80 0.77
CA SER A 76 20.94 -12.66 0.16
C SER A 76 20.23 -11.31 0.37
N ASN A 77 18.96 -11.35 0.73
CA ASN A 77 18.17 -10.14 0.99
C ASN A 77 18.39 -9.59 2.42
N LEU A 78 19.17 -10.29 3.25
CA LEU A 78 19.44 -9.89 4.62
C LEU A 78 20.91 -9.58 4.82
N VAL A 79 21.18 -8.52 5.56
CA VAL A 79 22.51 -8.05 5.95
C VAL A 79 22.56 -7.90 7.46
N PHE A 80 23.69 -8.29 8.07
CA PHE A 80 23.92 -8.07 9.48
C PHE A 80 24.69 -6.76 9.70
N GLY A 81 24.07 -5.88 10.46
CA GLY A 81 24.67 -4.65 10.96
C GLY A 81 25.45 -4.89 12.25
N LYS A 82 25.80 -3.80 12.92
CA LYS A 82 26.45 -3.85 14.24
C LYS A 82 25.46 -4.31 15.31
N ASP A 83 25.96 -4.85 16.41
CA ASP A 83 25.20 -5.30 17.58
C ASP A 83 24.07 -6.30 17.25
N ASN A 84 24.28 -7.17 16.25
CA ASN A 84 23.35 -8.17 15.75
C ASN A 84 22.04 -7.60 15.13
N TRP A 85 22.06 -6.35 14.72
CA TRP A 85 20.93 -5.82 13.96
C TRP A 85 20.82 -6.53 12.62
N ILE A 86 19.60 -6.89 12.26
CA ILE A 86 19.26 -7.45 10.96
C ILE A 86 18.63 -6.35 10.12
N LEU A 87 19.10 -6.19 8.90
CA LEU A 87 18.60 -5.22 7.93
C LEU A 87 18.30 -5.93 6.61
N GLU A 88 17.41 -5.36 5.83
CA GLU A 88 17.27 -5.75 4.43
C GLU A 88 18.43 -5.16 3.62
N GLU A 89 18.94 -5.93 2.66
CA GLU A 89 20.01 -5.48 1.76
C GLU A 89 19.61 -4.24 0.99
N GLU A 90 18.33 -4.17 0.59
CA GLU A 90 17.75 -3.04 -0.12
C GLU A 90 17.77 -1.75 0.71
N VAL A 91 17.48 -1.83 2.01
CA VAL A 91 17.53 -0.69 2.94
C VAL A 91 18.96 -0.18 3.09
N VAL A 92 19.93 -1.10 3.25
CA VAL A 92 21.35 -0.74 3.35
C VAL A 92 21.86 -0.13 2.05
N ARG A 93 21.44 -0.67 0.92
CA ARG A 93 21.76 -0.15 -0.41
C ARG A 93 21.18 1.24 -0.62
N GLU A 94 19.89 1.46 -0.30
CA GLU A 94 19.30 2.79 -0.41
C GLU A 94 20.07 3.82 0.40
N HIS A 95 20.47 3.47 1.62
CA HIS A 95 21.22 4.38 2.49
C HIS A 95 22.55 4.83 1.88
N TYR A 96 23.31 3.89 1.28
CA TYR A 96 24.66 4.16 0.80
C TYR A 96 24.74 4.53 -0.69
N GLU A 97 23.87 3.99 -1.53
CA GLU A 97 23.96 4.07 -2.98
C GLU A 97 22.78 4.79 -3.63
N SER A 98 21.62 4.82 -2.97
CA SER A 98 20.29 5.17 -3.47
C SER A 98 19.80 4.30 -4.63
N LEU A 99 18.71 3.58 -4.36
CA LEU A 99 18.11 2.64 -5.32
C LEU A 99 17.58 3.32 -6.57
N MET A 100 17.17 4.57 -6.47
CA MET A 100 16.64 5.30 -7.63
C MET A 100 17.63 5.34 -8.80
N TYR A 101 18.95 5.38 -8.52
CA TYR A 101 19.98 5.39 -9.57
C TYR A 101 20.19 4.02 -10.24
N LYS A 102 19.75 2.94 -9.60
CA LYS A 102 19.76 1.59 -10.19
C LYS A 102 18.75 1.44 -11.32
N TYR A 103 17.65 2.18 -11.26
CA TYR A 103 16.51 2.07 -12.18
C TYR A 103 16.42 3.22 -13.17
N ALA A 104 17.40 4.10 -13.23
CA ALA A 104 17.50 5.19 -14.18
C ALA A 104 18.72 5.04 -15.10
N ASN A 105 18.59 5.58 -16.31
CA ASN A 105 19.71 5.64 -17.25
C ASN A 105 20.80 6.59 -16.76
N ASP A 106 20.38 7.67 -16.09
CA ASP A 106 21.23 8.66 -15.42
C ASP A 106 20.45 9.41 -14.36
N SER A 107 21.17 10.23 -13.55
CA SER A 107 20.56 11.04 -12.49
C SER A 107 19.56 12.08 -13.02
N ALA A 108 19.79 12.65 -14.20
CA ALA A 108 18.90 13.64 -14.80
C ALA A 108 17.56 13.00 -15.23
N ASP A 109 17.59 11.79 -15.76
CA ASP A 109 16.38 11.02 -16.11
C ASP A 109 15.55 10.74 -14.86
N MET A 110 16.20 10.33 -13.77
CA MET A 110 15.50 10.07 -12.51
C MET A 110 14.88 11.35 -11.94
N MET A 111 15.64 12.46 -11.86
CA MET A 111 15.11 13.73 -11.36
C MET A 111 13.89 14.20 -12.16
N ARG A 112 13.95 14.04 -13.49
CA ARG A 112 12.79 14.35 -14.36
C ARG A 112 11.57 13.50 -14.05
N LYS A 113 11.75 12.20 -13.75
CA LYS A 113 10.64 11.30 -13.35
C LYS A 113 10.03 11.73 -12.02
N LEU A 114 10.86 12.05 -11.03
CA LEU A 114 10.37 12.52 -9.72
C LEU A 114 9.65 13.88 -9.87
N ASP A 115 10.17 14.80 -10.68
CA ASP A 115 9.50 16.07 -10.99
C ASP A 115 8.12 15.88 -11.63
N LEU A 116 8.02 15.00 -12.61
CA LEU A 116 6.76 14.70 -13.28
C LEU A 116 5.75 14.13 -12.29
N GLU A 117 6.17 13.20 -11.44
CA GLU A 117 5.29 12.58 -10.46
C GLU A 117 4.82 13.57 -9.37
N ALA A 118 5.72 14.45 -8.90
CA ALA A 118 5.35 15.55 -8.00
C ALA A 118 4.34 16.52 -8.64
N LYS A 119 4.55 16.90 -9.91
CA LYS A 119 3.62 17.76 -10.65
C LYS A 119 2.26 17.09 -10.88
N ARG A 120 2.22 15.80 -11.20
CA ARG A 120 0.97 15.03 -11.32
C ARG A 120 0.20 15.00 -10.00
N LEU A 121 0.92 14.76 -8.90
CA LEU A 121 0.33 14.74 -7.56
C LEU A 121 -0.23 16.11 -7.17
N TRP A 122 0.53 17.19 -7.43
CA TRP A 122 0.05 18.55 -7.21
C TRP A 122 -1.24 18.85 -7.98
N LYS A 123 -1.31 18.51 -9.28
CA LYS A 123 -2.53 18.70 -10.08
C LYS A 123 -3.71 17.91 -9.54
N ALA A 124 -3.48 16.65 -9.19
CA ALA A 124 -4.51 15.80 -8.59
C ALA A 124 -5.00 16.38 -7.25
N GLN A 125 -4.10 16.88 -6.41
CA GLN A 125 -4.42 17.53 -5.15
C GLN A 125 -5.34 18.74 -5.35
N GLU A 126 -4.95 19.66 -6.25
CA GLU A 126 -5.74 20.88 -6.48
C GLU A 126 -7.13 20.55 -7.07
N ILE A 127 -7.22 19.58 -7.98
CA ILE A 127 -8.51 19.12 -8.49
C ILE A 127 -9.37 18.52 -7.37
N LEU A 128 -8.81 17.59 -6.57
CA LEU A 128 -9.57 16.92 -5.50
C LEU A 128 -10.08 17.89 -4.44
N LYS A 129 -9.32 18.93 -4.15
CA LYS A 129 -9.70 19.98 -3.19
C LYS A 129 -11.00 20.69 -3.58
N GLU A 130 -11.28 20.89 -4.87
CA GLU A 130 -12.55 21.46 -5.35
C GLU A 130 -13.77 20.58 -5.02
N TYR A 131 -13.53 19.27 -4.73
CA TYR A 131 -14.56 18.30 -4.39
C TYR A 131 -14.57 17.92 -2.90
N ASP A 132 -13.95 18.72 -2.03
CA ASP A 132 -13.81 18.45 -0.59
C ASP A 132 -13.14 17.09 -0.31
N LYS A 133 -12.14 16.74 -1.15
CA LYS A 133 -11.34 15.53 -1.07
C LYS A 133 -9.87 15.88 -0.89
N TYR A 134 -9.18 15.10 -0.07
CA TYR A 134 -7.83 15.44 0.37
C TYR A 134 -6.88 14.30 0.09
N ILE A 135 -5.83 14.56 -0.69
CA ILE A 135 -4.72 13.64 -0.90
C ILE A 135 -3.48 14.16 -0.17
N PHE A 136 -2.73 13.27 0.44
CA PHE A 136 -1.48 13.59 1.11
C PHE A 136 -0.51 12.41 1.10
N VAL A 137 0.78 12.71 1.28
CA VAL A 137 1.85 11.71 1.37
C VAL A 137 2.26 11.51 2.82
N ASN A 138 2.37 10.27 3.25
CA ASN A 138 2.98 9.89 4.52
C ASN A 138 4.38 9.32 4.24
N MET A 139 5.43 10.12 4.51
CA MET A 139 6.81 9.72 4.34
C MET A 139 7.30 9.00 5.58
N ILE A 140 7.59 7.71 5.46
CA ILE A 140 7.94 6.83 6.58
C ILE A 140 9.44 6.56 6.56
N PRO A 141 10.15 6.69 7.70
CA PRO A 141 11.54 6.32 7.76
C PRO A 141 11.71 4.81 7.68
N CYS A 142 12.73 4.36 6.98
CA CYS A 142 13.29 3.04 7.22
C CYS A 142 14.28 3.09 8.38
N LYS A 143 14.62 1.92 8.86
CA LYS A 143 15.43 1.69 10.07
C LYS A 143 16.83 2.31 9.99
N ASP A 144 17.42 2.33 8.81
CA ASP A 144 18.74 2.91 8.52
C ASP A 144 18.83 4.42 8.79
N ILE A 145 17.76 5.16 8.52
CA ILE A 145 17.71 6.60 8.74
C ILE A 145 17.59 6.95 10.23
N ILE A 146 16.86 6.12 10.98
CA ILE A 146 16.66 6.34 12.42
C ILE A 146 17.85 5.82 13.22
N PHE A 147 18.46 4.72 12.80
CA PHE A 147 19.53 4.01 13.51
C PHE A 147 20.77 3.78 12.63
N PRO A 148 21.36 4.82 12.03
CA PRO A 148 22.53 4.69 11.15
C PRO A 148 23.76 4.11 11.86
N GLU A 149 23.82 4.22 13.20
CA GLU A 149 24.90 3.66 14.02
C GLU A 149 25.00 2.14 13.97
N TYR A 150 23.91 1.44 13.62
CA TYR A 150 23.87 -0.02 13.51
C TYR A 150 24.09 -0.55 12.10
N LEU A 151 24.27 0.33 11.13
CA LEU A 151 24.57 -0.09 9.76
C LEU A 151 25.90 -0.83 9.66
N PRO A 152 26.04 -1.79 8.72
CA PRO A 152 27.32 -2.40 8.40
C PRO A 152 28.30 -1.36 7.81
N GLU A 153 29.57 -1.74 7.69
CA GLU A 153 30.54 -0.90 6.97
C GLU A 153 30.10 -0.72 5.51
N ASN A 154 30.25 0.52 5.01
CA ASN A 154 29.90 0.85 3.64
C ASN A 154 30.79 0.09 2.63
N THR A 155 30.16 -0.77 1.84
CA THR A 155 30.80 -1.49 0.73
C THR A 155 30.31 -1.02 -0.64
N TYR A 156 29.40 -0.03 -0.68
CA TYR A 156 28.80 0.51 -1.90
C TYR A 156 29.48 1.81 -2.33
N SER A 157 29.47 2.05 -3.63
CA SER A 157 29.90 3.34 -4.19
C SER A 157 28.72 4.30 -4.17
N ARG A 158 28.81 5.36 -3.36
CA ARG A 158 27.74 6.38 -3.34
C ARG A 158 27.78 7.18 -4.64
N PRO A 159 26.67 7.21 -5.44
CA PRO A 159 26.59 8.11 -6.57
C PRO A 159 26.49 9.57 -6.10
N GLU A 160 26.88 10.51 -6.96
CA GLU A 160 26.62 11.93 -6.72
C GLU A 160 25.13 12.19 -6.88
N GLY A 161 24.48 12.79 -5.87
CA GLY A 161 23.07 13.16 -5.93
C GLY A 161 22.37 13.07 -4.57
N ILE A 162 21.12 13.49 -4.56
CA ILE A 162 20.26 13.42 -3.38
C ILE A 162 19.38 12.16 -3.44
N HIS A 163 18.89 11.70 -2.31
CA HIS A 163 17.93 10.60 -2.24
C HIS A 163 16.53 11.05 -2.63
N ALA A 164 15.69 10.10 -3.07
CA ALA A 164 14.32 10.40 -3.50
C ALA A 164 13.49 11.07 -2.40
N TYR A 165 13.66 10.66 -1.13
CA TYR A 165 13.01 11.29 0.02
C TYR A 165 13.34 12.79 0.13
N GLU A 166 14.64 13.13 0.10
CA GLU A 166 15.10 14.53 0.21
C GLU A 166 14.60 15.35 -0.98
N TYR A 167 14.62 14.76 -2.17
CA TYR A 167 14.15 15.41 -3.38
C TYR A 167 12.64 15.69 -3.35
N TYR A 168 11.83 14.69 -2.98
CA TYR A 168 10.38 14.88 -2.85
C TYR A 168 10.02 15.88 -1.77
N LYS A 169 10.70 15.88 -0.62
CA LYS A 169 10.48 16.86 0.44
C LYS A 169 10.67 18.28 -0.11
N MET A 170 11.78 18.54 -0.82
CA MET A 170 12.03 19.81 -1.46
C MET A 170 10.92 20.18 -2.47
N LYS A 171 10.48 19.23 -3.30
CA LYS A 171 9.43 19.45 -4.30
C LYS A 171 8.05 19.65 -3.69
N PHE A 172 7.74 18.95 -2.61
CA PHE A 172 6.47 19.09 -1.92
C PHE A 172 6.36 20.46 -1.24
N ASP A 173 7.45 20.97 -0.67
CA ASP A 173 7.51 22.33 -0.14
C ASP A 173 7.34 23.37 -1.26
N GLU A 174 8.03 23.18 -2.40
CA GLU A 174 7.95 24.06 -3.57
C GLU A 174 6.52 24.14 -4.15
N LEU A 175 5.84 23.00 -4.27
CA LEU A 175 4.51 22.88 -4.88
C LEU A 175 3.34 22.95 -3.88
N ASN A 176 3.60 23.12 -2.58
CA ASN A 176 2.62 23.05 -1.51
C ASN A 176 1.81 21.75 -1.52
N ILE A 177 2.47 20.63 -1.74
CA ILE A 177 1.86 19.30 -1.66
C ILE A 177 1.66 18.93 -0.18
N ASN A 178 0.52 18.36 0.15
CA ASN A 178 0.20 17.91 1.49
C ASN A 178 1.03 16.67 1.85
N TYR A 179 1.80 16.71 2.93
CA TYR A 179 2.55 15.55 3.40
C TYR A 179 2.80 15.56 4.90
N ILE A 180 3.09 14.38 5.46
CA ILE A 180 3.58 14.18 6.82
C ILE A 180 5.01 13.65 6.71
N ASP A 181 5.96 14.37 7.31
CA ASP A 181 7.35 13.94 7.41
C ASP A 181 7.56 13.12 8.69
N ASN A 182 7.19 11.85 8.65
CA ASN A 182 7.44 10.95 9.78
C ASN A 182 8.93 10.62 9.95
N VAL A 183 9.77 10.89 8.96
CA VAL A 183 11.23 10.76 9.11
C VAL A 183 11.73 11.72 10.16
N GLU A 184 11.44 13.00 10.03
CA GLU A 184 11.88 14.02 10.99
C GLU A 184 11.16 13.87 12.34
N LEU A 185 9.87 13.53 12.33
CA LEU A 185 9.11 13.28 13.56
C LEU A 185 9.70 12.11 14.37
N MET A 186 10.07 11.02 13.73
CA MET A 186 10.64 9.85 14.42
C MET A 186 12.10 10.08 14.85
N LYS A 187 12.90 10.79 14.05
CA LYS A 187 14.24 11.24 14.48
C LYS A 187 14.16 12.05 15.77
N ALA A 188 13.23 13.00 15.83
CA ALA A 188 13.04 13.83 17.03
C ALA A 188 12.57 13.02 18.25
N LYS A 189 11.89 11.90 18.06
CA LYS A 189 11.40 11.03 19.12
C LYS A 189 12.40 9.97 19.57
N LYS A 190 13.45 9.68 18.80
CA LYS A 190 14.38 8.55 19.01
C LYS A 190 14.90 8.41 20.45
N ASP A 191 15.36 9.52 21.04
CA ASP A 191 15.97 9.53 22.37
C ASP A 191 15.01 10.01 23.49
N ILE A 192 13.74 10.24 23.13
CA ILE A 192 12.75 10.81 24.06
C ILE A 192 11.75 9.76 24.51
N VAL A 193 11.29 8.89 23.59
CA VAL A 193 10.26 7.89 23.89
C VAL A 193 10.84 6.70 24.64
N ASP A 194 10.03 6.10 25.51
CA ASP A 194 10.41 4.96 26.37
C ASP A 194 9.96 3.61 25.77
N TYR A 195 9.81 3.55 24.44
CA TYR A 195 9.53 2.35 23.68
C TYR A 195 10.37 2.33 22.39
N PRO A 196 10.67 1.14 21.84
CA PRO A 196 11.47 1.06 20.63
C PRO A 196 10.67 1.54 19.42
N LEU A 197 11.28 2.41 18.58
CA LEU A 197 10.70 2.80 17.31
C LEU A 197 10.84 1.67 16.27
N PHE A 198 11.96 0.97 16.30
CA PHE A 198 12.26 -0.26 15.56
C PHE A 198 12.90 -1.26 16.49
N THR A 199 12.76 -2.57 16.25
CA THR A 199 13.56 -3.60 16.92
C THR A 199 14.78 -3.95 16.08
N SER A 200 15.77 -4.62 16.69
CA SER A 200 16.92 -5.14 15.96
C SER A 200 16.55 -6.16 14.88
N TYR A 201 15.37 -6.78 14.97
CA TYR A 201 14.94 -7.93 14.16
C TYR A 201 13.73 -7.66 13.25
N CYS A 202 13.27 -6.42 13.13
CA CYS A 202 12.19 -6.05 12.21
C CYS A 202 12.67 -5.08 11.12
N THR A 203 11.97 -5.07 9.98
CA THR A 203 12.14 -4.03 8.96
C THR A 203 11.21 -2.85 9.20
N HIS A 204 10.01 -3.14 9.70
CA HIS A 204 8.97 -2.15 9.93
C HIS A 204 9.17 -1.42 11.28
N TRP A 205 8.54 -0.25 11.41
CA TRP A 205 8.32 0.33 12.74
C TRP A 205 7.60 -0.66 13.66
N THR A 206 7.83 -0.56 14.98
CA THR A 206 7.18 -1.47 15.93
C THR A 206 5.66 -1.25 15.98
N ASN A 207 4.94 -2.27 16.44
CA ASN A 207 3.51 -2.17 16.64
C ASN A 207 3.13 -0.94 17.48
N ILE A 208 3.81 -0.70 18.59
CA ILE A 208 3.56 0.48 19.44
C ILE A 208 3.90 1.79 18.73
N ALA A 209 5.01 1.86 17.99
CA ALA A 209 5.37 3.06 17.25
C ALA A 209 4.34 3.40 16.18
N SER A 210 3.79 2.39 15.46
CA SER A 210 2.75 2.58 14.45
C SER A 210 1.47 3.19 15.04
N VAL A 211 1.09 2.84 16.26
CA VAL A 211 -0.06 3.42 16.96
C VAL A 211 0.12 4.92 17.21
N TYR A 212 1.27 5.31 17.76
CA TYR A 212 1.56 6.74 17.99
C TYR A 212 1.72 7.55 16.70
N GLN A 213 2.21 6.91 15.62
CA GLN A 213 2.27 7.58 14.32
C GLN A 213 0.87 7.72 13.71
N PHE A 214 -0.01 6.74 13.91
CA PHE A 214 -1.38 6.84 13.43
C PHE A 214 -2.18 7.95 14.13
N ASP A 215 -1.99 8.17 15.43
CA ASP A 215 -2.55 9.36 16.11
C ASP A 215 -2.10 10.66 15.43
N THR A 216 -0.84 10.75 15.06
CA THR A 216 -0.32 11.92 14.30
C THR A 216 -1.01 12.06 12.94
N ILE A 217 -1.23 10.95 12.22
CA ILE A 217 -1.92 10.93 10.93
C ILE A 217 -3.38 11.41 11.09
N LEU A 218 -4.11 10.93 12.12
CA LEU A 218 -5.48 11.36 12.37
C LEU A 218 -5.58 12.87 12.60
N ARG A 219 -4.74 13.42 13.48
CA ARG A 219 -4.71 14.88 13.74
C ARG A 219 -4.36 15.70 12.51
N TYR A 220 -3.47 15.18 11.68
CA TYR A 220 -3.17 15.81 10.40
C TYR A 220 -4.38 15.81 9.47
N MET A 221 -5.10 14.68 9.36
CA MET A 221 -6.32 14.56 8.56
C MET A 221 -7.42 15.52 9.04
N GLU A 222 -7.61 15.64 10.35
CA GLU A 222 -8.56 16.60 10.95
C GLU A 222 -8.22 18.02 10.54
N THR A 223 -6.95 18.40 10.66
CA THR A 223 -6.48 19.75 10.29
C THR A 223 -6.63 20.00 8.79
N LEU A 224 -6.19 19.02 7.96
CA LEU A 224 -6.21 19.12 6.50
C LEU A 224 -7.63 19.28 5.95
N GLY A 225 -8.58 18.49 6.44
CA GLY A 225 -9.97 18.51 5.99
C GLY A 225 -10.87 19.43 6.78
N ASN A 226 -10.39 20.02 7.87
CA ASN A 226 -11.20 20.74 8.85
C ASN A 226 -12.45 19.94 9.27
N LYS A 227 -12.24 18.67 9.61
CA LYS A 227 -13.29 17.71 9.95
C LYS A 227 -12.98 17.05 11.29
N ASN A 228 -14.02 16.82 12.10
CA ASN A 228 -13.90 16.09 13.36
C ASN A 228 -13.93 14.58 13.09
N LEU A 229 -12.85 13.86 13.41
CA LEU A 229 -12.74 12.43 13.29
C LEU A 229 -12.85 11.75 14.66
N ASN A 230 -13.24 10.48 14.68
CA ASN A 230 -13.25 9.72 15.92
C ASN A 230 -11.80 9.36 16.30
N ASN A 231 -11.26 10.02 17.32
CA ASN A 231 -9.87 9.86 17.74
C ASN A 231 -9.62 8.54 18.45
N ILE A 232 -8.37 8.08 18.44
CA ILE A 232 -7.94 6.91 19.19
C ILE A 232 -7.59 7.27 20.64
N VAL A 233 -7.88 6.33 21.53
CA VAL A 233 -7.46 6.36 22.93
C VAL A 233 -6.41 5.28 23.12
N ILE A 234 -5.18 5.68 23.43
CA ILE A 234 -4.05 4.79 23.62
C ILE A 234 -3.97 4.43 25.09
N GLY A 235 -4.08 3.12 25.39
CA GLY A 235 -4.01 2.58 26.74
C GLY A 235 -2.59 2.55 27.34
N GLU A 236 -2.47 1.94 28.50
CA GLU A 236 -1.18 1.77 29.16
C GLU A 236 -0.27 0.80 28.39
N LYS A 237 1.02 1.10 28.38
CA LYS A 237 2.04 0.26 27.76
C LYS A 237 2.27 -1.01 28.59
N TYR A 238 2.31 -2.16 27.92
CA TYR A 238 2.63 -3.45 28.52
C TYR A 238 3.61 -4.26 27.68
N VAL A 239 4.23 -5.26 28.28
CA VAL A 239 5.16 -6.19 27.61
C VAL A 239 4.43 -7.50 27.33
N ASP A 240 4.58 -8.02 26.11
CA ASP A 240 4.02 -9.30 25.70
C ASP A 240 4.99 -10.04 24.79
N LYS A 241 4.61 -11.26 24.41
CA LYS A 241 5.31 -12.04 23.35
C LYS A 241 5.33 -11.26 22.06
N THR A 242 6.45 -11.40 21.34
CA THR A 242 6.60 -10.75 20.03
C THR A 242 5.46 -11.09 19.10
N ARG A 243 4.81 -10.08 18.57
CA ARG A 243 3.75 -10.15 17.54
C ARG A 243 4.32 -9.70 16.21
N GLU A 244 3.74 -10.19 15.12
CA GLU A 244 4.08 -9.65 13.80
C GLU A 244 3.68 -8.16 13.70
N PRO A 245 4.51 -7.36 13.00
CA PRO A 245 5.76 -7.71 12.32
C PRO A 245 7.04 -7.40 13.13
N ASP A 246 6.99 -7.27 14.46
CA ASP A 246 8.14 -6.84 15.28
C ASP A 246 9.37 -7.78 15.21
N ASN A 247 9.27 -8.92 14.52
CA ASN A 247 10.37 -9.86 14.26
C ASN A 247 10.32 -10.48 12.86
N ASP A 248 9.86 -9.75 11.90
CA ASP A 248 9.68 -10.24 10.52
C ASP A 248 11.01 -10.68 9.89
N LEU A 249 12.10 -9.93 10.08
CA LEU A 249 13.43 -10.30 9.56
C LEU A 249 14.02 -11.53 10.25
N GLU A 250 13.78 -11.71 11.57
CA GLU A 250 14.19 -12.92 12.27
C GLU A 250 13.57 -14.17 11.62
N LYS A 251 12.29 -14.10 11.27
CA LYS A 251 11.58 -15.21 10.62
C LYS A 251 12.17 -15.57 9.27
N LEU A 252 12.68 -14.59 8.53
CA LEU A 252 13.34 -14.79 7.24
C LEU A 252 14.69 -15.48 7.35
N LEU A 253 15.35 -15.45 8.52
CA LEU A 253 16.57 -16.22 8.78
C LEU A 253 16.32 -17.72 8.79
N ASN A 254 15.10 -18.15 9.06
CA ASN A 254 14.75 -19.58 9.13
C ASN A 254 15.68 -20.38 10.04
N LEU A 255 15.89 -19.92 11.27
CA LEU A 255 16.73 -20.59 12.27
C LEU A 255 15.99 -21.78 12.92
N ALA A 256 16.75 -22.77 13.41
CA ALA A 256 16.20 -23.87 14.20
C ALA A 256 15.75 -23.43 15.59
N PHE A 257 16.46 -22.46 16.18
CA PHE A 257 16.15 -21.86 17.46
C PHE A 257 15.93 -20.34 17.26
N PRO A 258 14.87 -19.75 17.86
CA PRO A 258 14.65 -18.32 17.76
C PRO A 258 15.78 -17.54 18.43
N LEU A 259 16.03 -16.34 17.94
CA LEU A 259 16.93 -15.40 18.57
C LEU A 259 16.34 -14.93 19.91
N LYS A 260 17.19 -14.48 20.83
CA LYS A 260 16.74 -13.87 22.06
C LYS A 260 16.15 -12.50 21.72
N SER A 261 14.84 -12.39 21.76
CA SER A 261 14.15 -11.13 21.53
C SER A 261 14.36 -10.15 22.69
N GLU A 262 14.43 -8.86 22.35
CA GLU A 262 14.25 -7.78 23.31
C GLU A 262 12.79 -7.74 23.79
N PRO A 263 12.50 -7.10 24.93
CA PRO A 263 11.12 -6.89 25.36
C PRO A 263 10.35 -6.10 24.31
N ASN A 264 9.21 -6.64 23.84
CA ASN A 264 8.34 -5.95 22.92
C ASN A 264 7.19 -5.30 23.69
N TYR A 265 6.93 -4.06 23.35
CA TYR A 265 5.94 -3.22 24.00
C TYR A 265 4.71 -3.07 23.12
N TYR A 266 3.54 -3.12 23.76
CA TYR A 266 2.24 -2.99 23.13
C TYR A 266 1.35 -2.05 23.91
N VAL A 267 0.31 -1.56 23.28
CA VAL A 267 -0.77 -0.79 23.91
C VAL A 267 -2.10 -1.32 23.39
N ASP A 268 -3.14 -1.24 24.21
CA ASP A 268 -4.50 -1.45 23.72
C ASP A 268 -5.01 -0.13 23.14
N VAL A 269 -5.74 -0.21 22.04
CA VAL A 269 -6.28 0.95 21.33
C VAL A 269 -7.79 0.85 21.28
N THR A 270 -8.46 1.90 21.70
CA THR A 270 -9.92 2.10 21.58
C THR A 270 -10.18 3.44 20.92
N THR A 271 -11.43 3.82 20.74
CA THR A 271 -11.82 5.12 20.20
C THR A 271 -12.57 5.95 21.24
N GLU A 272 -12.59 7.27 21.07
CA GLU A 272 -13.30 8.21 21.97
C GLU A 272 -14.82 8.04 21.88
N ASN A 273 -15.36 7.44 20.81
CA ASN A 273 -16.80 7.32 20.52
C ASN A 273 -17.51 8.67 20.49
N ASP A 274 -16.86 9.68 19.92
CA ASP A 274 -17.46 11.01 19.73
C ASP A 274 -18.64 10.94 18.76
N SER A 275 -19.84 11.26 19.23
CA SER A 275 -21.06 11.25 18.42
C SER A 275 -21.11 12.35 17.36
N THR A 276 -20.24 13.35 17.46
CA THR A 276 -20.11 14.44 16.48
C THR A 276 -19.07 14.15 15.39
N ALA A 277 -18.25 13.11 15.59
CA ALA A 277 -17.23 12.71 14.63
C ALA A 277 -17.84 12.08 13.37
N ILE A 278 -17.29 12.42 12.22
CA ILE A 278 -17.65 11.77 10.96
C ILE A 278 -16.79 10.49 10.77
N LYS A 279 -17.31 9.54 10.01
CA LYS A 279 -16.57 8.35 9.55
C LYS A 279 -16.30 8.47 8.04
N PRO A 280 -15.22 9.11 7.61
CA PRO A 280 -14.94 9.29 6.19
C PRO A 280 -14.51 7.97 5.52
N TYR A 281 -14.63 7.92 4.20
CA TYR A 281 -14.00 6.88 3.38
C TYR A 281 -12.54 7.25 3.18
N PHE A 282 -11.61 6.36 3.56
CA PHE A 282 -10.18 6.60 3.57
C PHE A 282 -9.42 5.59 2.71
N ILE A 283 -8.92 6.01 1.56
CA ILE A 283 -8.09 5.17 0.68
C ILE A 283 -6.63 5.28 1.11
N VAL A 284 -5.97 4.13 1.24
CA VAL A 284 -4.52 4.07 1.44
C VAL A 284 -3.87 3.34 0.27
N VAL A 285 -2.92 3.99 -0.39
CA VAL A 285 -2.07 3.39 -1.42
C VAL A 285 -0.65 3.37 -0.87
N GLY A 286 -0.02 2.20 -0.78
CA GLY A 286 1.30 2.20 -0.16
C GLY A 286 1.96 0.84 -0.01
N ASP A 287 3.09 0.87 0.68
CA ASP A 287 3.94 -0.27 0.99
C ASP A 287 3.54 -0.99 2.29
N SER A 288 4.31 -2.00 2.67
CA SER A 288 4.02 -2.90 3.78
C SER A 288 3.95 -2.25 5.17
N PHE A 289 4.41 -1.02 5.36
CA PHE A 289 4.37 -0.33 6.65
C PHE A 289 2.93 -0.07 7.17
N PHE A 290 1.94 -0.02 6.27
CA PHE A 290 0.56 0.17 6.70
C PHE A 290 -0.06 -1.06 7.38
N TRP A 291 0.52 -2.26 7.23
CA TRP A 291 0.04 -3.45 7.92
C TRP A 291 0.05 -3.31 9.44
N ASN A 292 1.08 -2.67 10.02
CA ASN A 292 1.11 -2.42 11.47
C ASN A 292 -0.10 -1.61 11.93
N ILE A 293 -0.56 -0.65 11.12
CA ILE A 293 -1.75 0.15 11.43
C ILE A 293 -2.99 -0.73 11.36
N ILE A 294 -3.14 -1.55 10.31
CA ILE A 294 -4.29 -2.47 10.16
C ILE A 294 -4.38 -3.45 11.34
N PHE A 295 -3.24 -3.93 11.86
CA PHE A 295 -3.22 -4.91 12.95
C PHE A 295 -3.53 -4.30 14.32
N ASN A 296 -3.26 -3.02 14.53
CA ASN A 296 -3.30 -2.41 15.85
C ASN A 296 -4.43 -1.39 16.03
N ILE A 297 -5.02 -0.87 14.95
CA ILE A 297 -6.01 0.22 15.00
C ILE A 297 -7.40 -0.31 14.61
N PRO A 298 -8.45 0.01 15.37
CA PRO A 298 -9.83 -0.33 15.01
C PRO A 298 -10.36 0.61 13.92
N LEU A 299 -9.81 0.49 12.69
CA LEU A 299 -10.08 1.39 11.57
C LEU A 299 -11.58 1.53 11.23
N ASN A 300 -12.36 0.44 11.40
CA ASN A 300 -13.81 0.45 11.18
C ASN A 300 -14.61 1.26 12.23
N GLU A 301 -14.00 1.63 13.34
CA GLU A 301 -14.62 2.55 14.32
C GLU A 301 -14.37 4.02 13.94
N ILE A 302 -13.34 4.30 13.14
CA ILE A 302 -12.90 5.65 12.74
C ILE A 302 -13.40 5.99 11.33
N PHE A 303 -13.35 5.03 10.42
CA PHE A 303 -13.69 5.19 9.01
C PHE A 303 -14.88 4.30 8.64
N CYS A 304 -15.66 4.71 7.65
CA CYS A 304 -16.70 3.84 7.10
C CYS A 304 -16.10 2.72 6.25
N GLU A 305 -15.01 3.00 5.54
CA GLU A 305 -14.22 2.05 4.74
C GLU A 305 -12.77 2.52 4.71
N THR A 306 -11.83 1.55 4.67
CA THR A 306 -10.39 1.82 4.53
C THR A 306 -9.76 0.80 3.59
N PRO A 307 -10.05 0.87 2.27
CA PRO A 307 -9.37 -0.01 1.32
C PRO A 307 -7.88 0.30 1.29
N TYR A 308 -7.07 -0.74 1.45
CA TYR A 308 -5.63 -0.67 1.38
C TYR A 308 -5.13 -1.23 0.05
N TRP A 309 -4.66 -0.37 -0.83
CA TRP A 309 -4.18 -0.66 -2.18
C TRP A 309 -2.67 -0.90 -2.13
N TYR A 310 -2.32 -2.12 -1.77
CA TYR A 310 -0.94 -2.55 -1.53
C TYR A 310 -0.14 -2.52 -2.82
N TYR A 311 0.90 -1.68 -2.88
CA TYR A 311 1.70 -1.36 -4.07
C TYR A 311 0.86 -1.06 -5.31
N TYR A 312 -0.35 -0.55 -5.13
CA TYR A 312 -1.32 -0.33 -6.21
C TYR A 312 -1.59 -1.59 -7.06
N ASN A 313 -1.40 -2.75 -6.50
CA ASN A 313 -1.62 -4.04 -7.17
C ASN A 313 -2.86 -4.77 -6.65
N THR A 314 -2.98 -4.90 -5.35
CA THR A 314 -4.04 -5.66 -4.70
C THR A 314 -4.72 -4.82 -3.62
N VAL A 315 -6.05 -4.91 -3.54
CA VAL A 315 -6.87 -4.21 -2.53
C VAL A 315 -7.16 -5.16 -1.37
N TYR A 316 -6.66 -4.78 -0.20
CA TYR A 316 -6.88 -5.43 1.08
C TYR A 316 -7.80 -4.58 1.97
N ASN A 317 -8.14 -5.10 3.14
CA ASN A 317 -8.98 -4.46 4.16
C ASN A 317 -10.38 -4.05 3.65
N GLN A 318 -10.81 -4.64 2.52
CA GLN A 318 -12.14 -4.49 1.93
C GLN A 318 -12.50 -5.81 1.21
N PRO A 319 -13.16 -6.76 1.87
CA PRO A 319 -13.51 -8.04 1.26
C PRO A 319 -14.46 -7.89 0.06
N PRO A 320 -14.31 -8.69 -1.02
CA PRO A 320 -13.24 -9.65 -1.22
C PRO A 320 -11.90 -8.98 -1.58
N VAL A 321 -10.77 -9.64 -1.27
CA VAL A 321 -9.45 -9.22 -1.73
C VAL A 321 -9.38 -9.40 -3.24
N VAL A 322 -9.10 -8.32 -3.95
CA VAL A 322 -9.10 -8.30 -5.43
C VAL A 322 -7.93 -7.49 -5.98
N PRO A 323 -7.47 -7.77 -7.21
CA PRO A 323 -6.56 -6.87 -7.92
C PRO A 323 -7.17 -5.48 -8.10
N THR A 324 -6.33 -4.43 -8.07
CA THR A 324 -6.79 -3.04 -8.29
C THR A 324 -7.46 -2.84 -9.65
N THR A 325 -7.12 -3.67 -10.64
CA THR A 325 -7.74 -3.66 -11.98
C THR A 325 -9.23 -4.02 -11.99
N GLN A 326 -9.71 -4.68 -10.93
CA GLN A 326 -11.13 -5.00 -10.76
C GLN A 326 -11.92 -3.90 -10.05
N LYS A 327 -11.27 -2.84 -9.57
CA LYS A 327 -11.91 -1.69 -8.94
C LYS A 327 -12.20 -0.59 -9.96
N ASN A 328 -13.37 0.03 -9.86
CA ASN A 328 -13.67 1.25 -10.59
C ASN A 328 -13.08 2.44 -9.84
N LEU A 329 -11.97 2.99 -10.34
CA LEU A 329 -11.24 4.06 -9.67
C LEU A 329 -12.09 5.33 -9.48
N THR A 330 -12.91 5.69 -10.46
CA THR A 330 -13.83 6.84 -10.38
C THR A 330 -14.78 6.70 -9.20
N ASN A 331 -15.37 5.53 -9.00
CA ASN A 331 -16.29 5.27 -7.89
C ASN A 331 -15.55 5.30 -6.54
N GLU A 332 -14.37 4.70 -6.45
CA GLU A 332 -13.56 4.70 -5.21
C GLU A 332 -13.18 6.12 -4.82
N ILE A 333 -12.71 6.94 -5.78
CA ILE A 333 -12.36 8.35 -5.53
C ILE A 333 -13.59 9.16 -5.17
N SER A 334 -14.72 8.95 -5.85
CA SER A 334 -15.97 9.66 -5.56
C SER A 334 -16.45 9.40 -4.13
N SER A 335 -16.28 8.17 -3.64
CA SER A 335 -16.63 7.77 -2.27
C SER A 335 -15.63 8.29 -1.23
N SER A 336 -14.37 8.48 -1.61
CA SER A 336 -13.31 8.87 -0.67
C SER A 336 -13.45 10.31 -0.18
N THR A 337 -13.05 10.55 1.06
CA THR A 337 -12.76 11.88 1.60
C THR A 337 -11.25 12.10 1.68
N TYR A 338 -10.51 11.06 2.08
CA TYR A 338 -9.06 11.13 2.21
C TYR A 338 -8.39 10.03 1.39
N ILE A 339 -7.26 10.38 0.79
CA ILE A 339 -6.37 9.47 0.07
C ILE A 339 -4.97 9.68 0.64
N MET A 340 -4.35 8.63 1.15
CA MET A 340 -2.98 8.67 1.66
C MET A 340 -2.05 7.83 0.79
N LEU A 341 -0.95 8.42 0.37
CA LEU A 341 0.18 7.71 -0.24
C LEU A 341 1.18 7.39 0.87
N ASN A 342 1.28 6.12 1.26
CA ASN A 342 2.02 5.65 2.44
C ASN A 342 3.28 4.91 2.02
N TYR A 343 4.43 5.59 1.97
CA TYR A 343 5.67 5.04 1.44
C TYR A 343 6.86 5.27 2.36
N CYS A 344 7.63 4.20 2.60
CA CYS A 344 8.90 4.31 3.29
C CYS A 344 10.01 4.89 2.38
N THR A 345 11.05 5.43 2.99
CA THR A 345 12.14 6.10 2.29
C THR A 345 12.85 5.23 1.26
N THR A 346 12.89 3.92 1.47
CA THR A 346 13.46 2.95 0.52
C THR A 346 12.61 2.76 -0.74
N LYS A 347 11.29 3.02 -0.65
CA LYS A 347 10.32 2.80 -1.75
C LYS A 347 9.75 4.09 -2.32
N ILE A 348 10.05 5.25 -1.74
CA ILE A 348 9.41 6.51 -2.13
C ILE A 348 9.74 6.95 -3.57
N TYR A 349 10.81 6.44 -4.17
CA TYR A 349 11.13 6.69 -5.59
C TYR A 349 10.09 6.10 -6.55
N GLU A 350 9.26 5.16 -6.07
CA GLU A 350 8.12 4.57 -6.76
C GLU A 350 6.78 5.13 -6.26
N LEU A 351 6.76 6.36 -5.77
CA LEU A 351 5.58 6.98 -5.14
C LEU A 351 4.31 6.74 -5.95
N GLY A 352 3.33 6.13 -5.31
CA GLY A 352 2.03 5.83 -5.90
C GLY A 352 2.00 4.64 -6.87
N ASN A 353 3.13 4.08 -7.32
CA ASN A 353 3.15 2.92 -8.22
C ASN A 353 2.20 3.07 -9.43
N TYR A 354 2.27 4.22 -10.13
CA TYR A 354 1.35 4.64 -11.20
C TYR A 354 -0.07 5.04 -10.77
N PHE A 355 -0.43 4.94 -9.50
CA PHE A 355 -1.72 5.40 -9.01
C PHE A 355 -1.96 6.88 -9.32
N ILE A 356 -0.96 7.75 -9.11
CA ILE A 356 -1.07 9.21 -9.30
C ILE A 356 -1.40 9.52 -10.77
N SER A 357 -0.71 8.89 -11.71
CA SER A 357 -0.99 9.06 -13.14
C SER A 357 -2.41 8.64 -13.49
N LYS A 358 -2.83 7.46 -13.02
CA LYS A 358 -4.18 6.94 -13.29
C LYS A 358 -5.26 7.78 -12.60
N LEU A 359 -4.99 8.25 -11.37
CA LEU A 359 -5.85 9.19 -10.67
C LEU A 359 -6.06 10.45 -11.50
N LEU A 360 -4.98 11.10 -11.94
CA LEU A 360 -5.06 12.34 -12.72
C LEU A 360 -5.82 12.15 -14.03
N VAL A 361 -5.57 11.06 -14.76
CA VAL A 361 -6.33 10.72 -15.96
C VAL A 361 -7.81 10.52 -15.65
N SER A 362 -8.14 9.78 -14.57
CA SER A 362 -9.54 9.53 -14.17
C SER A 362 -10.28 10.78 -13.71
N LEU A 363 -9.58 11.76 -13.14
CA LEU A 363 -10.16 13.05 -12.76
C LEU A 363 -10.49 13.91 -13.99
N CYS A 364 -9.64 13.88 -15.00
CA CYS A 364 -9.74 14.78 -16.16
C CYS A 364 -10.53 14.20 -17.34
N TYR A 365 -10.58 12.88 -17.48
CA TYR A 365 -11.17 12.21 -18.66
C TYR A 365 -12.14 11.11 -18.23
N ASN A 366 -13.22 10.93 -19.01
CA ASN A 366 -14.15 9.82 -18.83
C ASN A 366 -13.64 8.54 -19.52
N ASP A 367 -14.30 7.42 -19.22
CA ASP A 367 -13.91 6.10 -19.76
C ASP A 367 -13.97 6.06 -21.31
N GLU A 368 -14.91 6.76 -21.96
CA GLU A 368 -15.01 6.80 -23.43
C GLU A 368 -13.77 7.46 -24.06
N GLN A 369 -13.32 8.57 -23.47
CA GLN A 369 -12.11 9.27 -23.95
C GLN A 369 -10.85 8.42 -23.75
N VAL A 370 -10.73 7.77 -22.60
CA VAL A 370 -9.59 6.88 -22.30
C VAL A 370 -9.60 5.67 -23.23
N ASN A 371 -10.76 5.02 -23.40
CA ASN A 371 -10.89 3.85 -24.29
C ASN A 371 -10.53 4.17 -25.74
N LYS A 372 -10.90 5.36 -26.23
CA LYS A 372 -10.51 5.81 -27.56
C LYS A 372 -8.98 5.89 -27.72
N VAL A 373 -8.28 6.42 -26.71
CA VAL A 373 -6.80 6.48 -26.70
C VAL A 373 -6.21 5.07 -26.66
N VAL A 374 -6.78 4.17 -25.83
CA VAL A 374 -6.37 2.75 -25.79
C VAL A 374 -6.52 2.08 -27.16
N GLU A 375 -7.65 2.30 -27.85
CA GLU A 375 -7.86 1.78 -29.21
C GLU A 375 -6.82 2.31 -30.21
N ASP A 376 -6.51 3.59 -30.15
CA ASP A 376 -5.54 4.20 -31.07
C ASP A 376 -4.12 3.67 -30.83
N ILE A 377 -3.69 3.52 -29.56
CA ILE A 377 -2.42 2.88 -29.20
C ILE A 377 -2.42 1.41 -29.66
N SER A 378 -3.50 0.68 -29.43
CA SER A 378 -3.66 -0.73 -29.86
C SER A 378 -3.49 -0.90 -31.35
N LYS A 379 -3.98 0.04 -32.16
CA LYS A 379 -3.75 0.05 -33.64
C LYS A 379 -2.26 0.25 -33.95
N VAL A 380 -1.55 1.12 -33.23
CA VAL A 380 -0.10 1.33 -33.41
C VAL A 380 0.67 0.06 -33.08
N ILE A 381 0.34 -0.62 -31.97
CA ILE A 381 0.96 -1.89 -31.58
C ILE A 381 0.77 -2.94 -32.66
N LYS A 382 -0.47 -3.12 -33.18
CA LYS A 382 -0.82 -4.09 -34.20
C LYS A 382 -0.11 -3.82 -35.57
N ASN A 383 0.22 -2.57 -35.85
CA ASN A 383 0.91 -2.18 -37.10
C ASN A 383 2.45 -2.20 -36.95
N ASN A 384 3.01 -2.40 -35.76
CA ASN A 384 4.44 -2.53 -35.50
C ASN A 384 4.80 -3.98 -35.23
N GLN A 385 5.40 -4.65 -36.22
CA GLN A 385 5.65 -6.08 -36.16
C GLN A 385 6.52 -6.49 -34.95
N ASN A 386 7.60 -5.76 -34.70
CA ASN A 386 8.49 -6.09 -33.56
C ASN A 386 7.76 -5.96 -32.21
N TRP A 387 6.96 -4.92 -32.05
CA TRP A 387 6.16 -4.72 -30.83
C TRP A 387 5.08 -5.77 -30.69
N LEU A 388 4.40 -6.12 -31.76
CA LEU A 388 3.39 -7.19 -31.78
C LEU A 388 3.97 -8.55 -31.41
N GLU A 389 5.18 -8.87 -31.87
CA GLU A 389 5.91 -10.10 -31.48
C GLU A 389 6.23 -10.12 -29.98
N ASP A 390 6.71 -9.00 -29.41
CA ASP A 390 6.99 -8.87 -27.97
C ASP A 390 5.71 -9.02 -27.14
N VAL A 391 4.60 -8.38 -27.54
CA VAL A 391 3.31 -8.50 -26.87
C VAL A 391 2.73 -9.90 -26.98
N SER A 392 2.93 -10.58 -28.13
CA SER A 392 2.49 -11.97 -28.34
C SER A 392 3.19 -12.92 -27.37
N ARG A 393 4.49 -12.74 -27.16
CA ARG A 393 5.26 -13.51 -26.17
C ARG A 393 4.77 -13.28 -24.74
N LYS A 394 4.52 -12.03 -24.35
CA LYS A 394 3.92 -11.70 -23.06
C LYS A 394 2.54 -12.33 -22.88
N ALA A 395 1.72 -12.36 -23.93
CA ALA A 395 0.40 -12.99 -23.90
C ALA A 395 0.48 -14.49 -23.55
N GLU A 396 1.48 -15.19 -24.11
CA GLU A 396 1.75 -16.60 -23.79
C GLU A 396 2.24 -16.78 -22.36
N GLU A 397 3.20 -15.94 -21.91
CA GLU A 397 3.76 -15.97 -20.55
C GLU A 397 2.68 -15.71 -19.49
N ASP A 398 1.80 -14.73 -19.72
CA ASP A 398 0.73 -14.32 -18.81
C ASP A 398 -0.55 -15.16 -18.94
N ASN A 399 -0.61 -16.09 -19.91
CA ASN A 399 -1.78 -16.91 -20.23
C ASN A 399 -3.06 -16.09 -20.47
N VAL A 400 -2.93 -15.02 -21.26
CA VAL A 400 -4.02 -14.15 -21.71
C VAL A 400 -4.15 -14.15 -23.23
N THR A 401 -5.24 -13.63 -23.77
CA THR A 401 -5.37 -13.49 -25.24
C THR A 401 -4.47 -12.37 -25.75
N LEU A 402 -4.07 -12.45 -27.05
CA LEU A 402 -3.27 -11.41 -27.68
C LEU A 402 -3.96 -10.04 -27.61
N GLU A 403 -5.28 -10.00 -27.81
CA GLU A 403 -6.07 -8.77 -27.69
C GLU A 403 -5.99 -8.17 -26.29
N GLN A 404 -6.10 -9.00 -25.25
CA GLN A 404 -5.95 -8.56 -23.85
C GLN A 404 -4.54 -8.05 -23.57
N ALA A 405 -3.51 -8.74 -24.08
CA ALA A 405 -2.13 -8.30 -23.92
C ALA A 405 -1.86 -6.95 -24.60
N ILE A 406 -2.38 -6.73 -25.83
CA ILE A 406 -2.31 -5.45 -26.53
C ILE A 406 -3.02 -4.34 -25.74
N GLU A 407 -4.21 -4.60 -25.24
CA GLU A 407 -4.97 -3.65 -24.42
C GLU A 407 -4.25 -3.31 -23.12
N ASN A 408 -3.68 -4.32 -22.45
CA ASN A 408 -2.90 -4.13 -21.23
C ASN A 408 -1.64 -3.28 -21.50
N ASP A 409 -0.92 -3.54 -22.58
CA ASP A 409 0.26 -2.77 -22.97
C ASP A 409 -0.12 -1.31 -23.32
N ALA A 410 -1.24 -1.08 -24.02
CA ALA A 410 -1.76 0.25 -24.29
C ALA A 410 -2.14 1.02 -23.00
N LYS A 411 -2.83 0.37 -22.07
CA LYS A 411 -3.16 0.95 -20.75
C LYS A 411 -1.92 1.24 -19.93
N TYR A 412 -0.90 0.38 -19.98
CA TYR A 412 0.36 0.59 -19.30
C TYR A 412 1.09 1.84 -19.81
N LEU A 413 1.12 2.07 -21.13
CA LEU A 413 1.72 3.28 -21.69
C LEU A 413 1.05 4.56 -21.23
N ILE A 414 -0.28 4.55 -21.12
CA ILE A 414 -1.03 5.70 -20.57
C ILE A 414 -0.61 5.95 -19.12
N MET A 415 -0.33 4.92 -18.33
CA MET A 415 0.07 5.08 -16.93
C MET A 415 1.49 5.64 -16.77
N ILE A 416 2.42 5.25 -17.62
CA ILE A 416 3.81 5.72 -17.50
C ILE A 416 4.03 7.10 -18.14
N GLU A 417 3.34 7.41 -19.25
CA GLU A 417 3.50 8.66 -20.00
C GLU A 417 2.13 9.31 -20.31
N PRO A 418 1.28 9.64 -19.32
CA PRO A 418 -0.05 10.17 -19.59
C PRO A 418 -0.03 11.46 -20.40
N GLU A 419 0.98 12.31 -20.21
CA GLU A 419 1.13 13.59 -20.92
C GLU A 419 1.31 13.42 -22.43
N LYS A 420 1.85 12.30 -22.88
CA LYS A 420 2.03 11.98 -24.30
C LYS A 420 0.71 11.72 -24.99
N TYR A 421 -0.23 11.14 -24.28
CA TYR A 421 -1.53 10.73 -24.81
C TYR A 421 -2.63 11.73 -24.47
N PHE A 422 -2.42 12.52 -23.43
CA PHE A 422 -3.30 13.59 -22.97
C PHE A 422 -2.48 14.89 -22.81
N PRO A 423 -2.21 15.62 -23.91
CA PRO A 423 -1.30 16.76 -23.92
C PRO A 423 -1.68 17.88 -22.92
N GLU A 424 -2.95 17.99 -22.54
CA GLU A 424 -3.40 18.97 -21.55
C GLU A 424 -2.83 18.69 -20.16
N LEU A 425 -2.39 17.45 -19.89
CA LEU A 425 -1.71 17.11 -18.64
C LEU A 425 -0.24 17.58 -18.62
N ALA A 426 0.35 17.91 -19.78
CA ALA A 426 1.76 18.30 -19.89
C ALA A 426 2.02 19.74 -19.42
N GLY A 427 1.02 20.64 -19.49
CA GLY A 427 1.13 22.05 -19.09
C GLY A 427 1.43 22.23 -17.60
N ASP A 428 1.74 23.46 -17.21
CA ASP A 428 1.92 23.83 -15.79
C ASP A 428 0.57 24.24 -15.13
N ASP A 429 -0.49 24.39 -15.92
CA ASP A 429 -1.83 24.73 -15.42
C ASP A 429 -2.56 23.49 -14.85
N ILE A 430 -3.53 23.74 -13.98
CA ILE A 430 -4.45 22.72 -13.50
C ILE A 430 -5.40 22.34 -14.65
N PRO A 431 -5.43 21.08 -15.10
CA PRO A 431 -6.30 20.67 -16.19
C PRO A 431 -7.76 20.70 -15.77
N SER A 432 -8.65 21.00 -16.74
CA SER A 432 -10.09 21.00 -16.47
C SER A 432 -10.63 19.60 -16.23
N VAL A 433 -11.47 19.45 -15.20
CA VAL A 433 -12.19 18.20 -14.92
C VAL A 433 -13.27 18.01 -15.97
N ARG A 434 -13.09 17.01 -16.84
CA ARG A 434 -14.04 16.64 -17.89
C ARG A 434 -14.84 15.39 -17.58
N ASN A 435 -14.50 14.73 -16.49
CA ASN A 435 -15.20 13.52 -16.04
C ASN A 435 -16.53 13.89 -15.41
N SER A 436 -17.60 13.95 -16.21
CA SER A 436 -18.97 14.21 -15.73
C SER A 436 -19.46 13.10 -14.80
N ASP A 437 -18.93 11.89 -14.94
CA ASP A 437 -19.33 10.75 -14.13
C ASP A 437 -18.72 10.86 -12.72
N LEU A 438 -17.48 11.34 -12.61
CA LEU A 438 -16.87 11.67 -11.33
C LEU A 438 -17.69 12.74 -10.59
N LYS A 439 -18.06 13.83 -11.27
CA LYS A 439 -18.86 14.89 -10.68
C LYS A 439 -20.21 14.37 -10.18
N ARG A 440 -20.93 13.65 -11.03
CA ARG A 440 -22.23 13.05 -10.69
C ARG A 440 -22.12 12.01 -9.58
N ALA A 441 -21.09 11.14 -9.64
CA ALA A 441 -20.86 10.14 -8.61
C ALA A 441 -20.49 10.78 -7.27
N SER A 442 -19.69 11.85 -7.29
CA SER A 442 -19.35 12.62 -6.08
C SER A 442 -20.58 13.29 -5.45
N GLU A 443 -21.43 13.91 -6.26
CA GLU A 443 -22.70 14.50 -5.82
C GLU A 443 -23.64 13.43 -5.24
N SER A 444 -23.79 12.28 -5.92
CA SER A 444 -24.60 11.17 -5.43
C SER A 444 -24.06 10.59 -4.13
N THR A 445 -22.75 10.38 -4.02
CA THR A 445 -22.10 9.85 -2.80
C THR A 445 -22.23 10.82 -1.64
N ARG A 446 -22.05 12.12 -1.89
CA ARG A 446 -22.30 13.18 -0.91
C ARG A 446 -23.75 13.12 -0.39
N PHE A 447 -24.72 13.06 -1.29
CA PHE A 447 -26.14 12.95 -0.94
C PHE A 447 -26.42 11.71 -0.07
N GLN A 448 -25.93 10.53 -0.46
CA GLN A 448 -26.13 9.29 0.31
C GLN A 448 -25.47 9.33 1.69
N ARG A 449 -24.31 9.95 1.81
CA ARG A 449 -23.62 10.15 3.08
C ARG A 449 -24.42 11.08 3.99
N GLU A 450 -24.79 12.26 3.51
CA GLU A 450 -25.57 13.24 4.26
C GLU A 450 -26.92 12.65 4.68
N ARG A 451 -27.57 11.90 3.78
CA ARG A 451 -28.82 11.17 4.07
C ARG A 451 -28.64 10.19 5.24
N LYS A 452 -27.57 9.39 5.22
CA LYS A 452 -27.28 8.45 6.31
C LYS A 452 -27.03 9.16 7.64
N GLU A 453 -26.24 10.23 7.62
CA GLU A 453 -25.97 11.04 8.82
C GLU A 453 -27.25 11.61 9.43
N TYR A 454 -28.19 12.10 8.60
CA TYR A 454 -29.48 12.59 9.10
C TYR A 454 -30.35 11.46 9.64
N ILE A 455 -30.38 10.28 9.01
CA ILE A 455 -31.08 9.10 9.52
C ILE A 455 -30.55 8.73 10.92
N ASP A 456 -29.23 8.68 11.10
CA ASP A 456 -28.61 8.33 12.37
C ASP A 456 -28.91 9.38 13.45
N LYS A 457 -28.87 10.66 13.12
CA LYS A 457 -29.23 11.75 14.03
C LYS A 457 -30.71 11.68 14.44
N ILE A 458 -31.61 11.48 13.48
CA ILE A 458 -33.07 11.36 13.75
C ILE A 458 -33.32 10.16 14.66
N ASN A 459 -32.70 9.00 14.38
CA ASN A 459 -32.87 7.79 15.18
C ASN A 459 -32.31 7.90 16.61
N SER A 460 -31.37 8.81 16.83
CA SER A 460 -30.77 9.07 18.15
C SER A 460 -31.52 10.14 18.98
N ASP A 461 -32.41 10.91 18.35
CA ASP A 461 -33.18 12.01 18.99
C ASP A 461 -34.69 11.70 19.05
N GLU A 462 -35.14 11.30 20.25
CA GLU A 462 -36.54 10.92 20.47
C GLU A 462 -37.54 12.13 20.19
N ASN A 463 -37.12 13.34 20.44
CA ASN A 463 -37.96 14.53 20.17
C ASN A 463 -38.10 14.72 18.65
N TRP A 464 -37.01 14.53 17.91
CA TRP A 464 -37.04 14.66 16.45
C TRP A 464 -37.85 13.53 15.81
N MET A 465 -37.70 12.30 16.26
CA MET A 465 -38.54 11.19 15.81
C MET A 465 -40.03 11.45 16.07
N ASN A 466 -40.39 12.01 17.24
CA ASN A 466 -41.79 12.35 17.56
C ASN A 466 -42.34 13.50 16.70
N ASP A 467 -41.49 14.48 16.35
CA ASP A 467 -41.90 15.56 15.44
C ASP A 467 -42.19 15.02 14.02
N ILE A 468 -41.33 14.12 13.51
CA ILE A 468 -41.55 13.47 12.21
C ILE A 468 -42.81 12.62 12.23
N LYS A 469 -43.08 11.86 13.30
CA LYS A 469 -44.35 11.09 13.44
C LYS A 469 -45.58 12.00 13.37
N ARG A 470 -45.53 13.11 14.10
CA ARG A 470 -46.62 14.10 14.09
C ARG A 470 -46.86 14.71 12.69
N LYS A 471 -45.77 15.02 11.95
CA LYS A 471 -45.86 15.52 10.58
C LYS A 471 -46.41 14.44 9.63
N ALA A 472 -45.96 13.18 9.77
CA ALA A 472 -46.46 12.07 8.98
C ALA A 472 -47.97 11.86 9.12
N GLU A 473 -48.47 11.90 10.37
CA GLU A 473 -49.91 11.83 10.67
C GLU A 473 -50.67 13.00 10.04
N ALA A 474 -50.13 14.21 10.17
CA ALA A 474 -50.75 15.40 9.60
C ALA A 474 -50.81 15.40 8.05
N ASN A 475 -49.80 14.81 7.41
CA ASN A 475 -49.68 14.69 5.97
C ASN A 475 -50.30 13.39 5.40
N ASN A 476 -50.79 12.50 6.26
CA ASN A 476 -51.37 11.21 5.91
C ASN A 476 -50.40 10.32 5.05
N ILE A 477 -49.14 10.30 5.43
CA ILE A 477 -48.08 9.46 4.82
C ILE A 477 -47.39 8.61 5.90
N SER A 478 -46.51 7.64 5.48
CA SER A 478 -45.76 6.85 6.43
C SER A 478 -44.67 7.67 7.15
N PHE A 479 -44.20 7.18 8.31
CA PHE A 479 -43.07 7.76 9.02
C PHE A 479 -41.83 7.82 8.15
N GLU A 480 -41.55 6.72 7.44
CA GLU A 480 -40.43 6.60 6.52
C GLU A 480 -40.50 7.59 5.37
N GLU A 481 -41.68 7.81 4.78
CA GLU A 481 -41.87 8.80 3.71
C GLU A 481 -41.67 10.22 4.22
N GLN A 482 -42.18 10.54 5.40
CA GLN A 482 -42.00 11.90 5.98
C GLN A 482 -40.53 12.13 6.36
N MET A 483 -39.87 11.14 6.95
CA MET A 483 -38.43 11.20 7.28
C MET A 483 -37.60 11.45 6.03
N GLU A 484 -37.86 10.72 4.94
CA GLU A 484 -37.16 10.92 3.68
C GLU A 484 -37.38 12.31 3.08
N GLN A 485 -38.60 12.84 3.11
CA GLN A 485 -38.89 14.18 2.65
C GLN A 485 -38.18 15.26 3.47
N ASP A 486 -38.19 15.12 4.79
CA ASP A 486 -37.48 16.05 5.71
C ASP A 486 -35.97 16.00 5.49
N ILE A 487 -35.37 14.80 5.28
CA ILE A 487 -33.95 14.65 5.00
C ILE A 487 -33.57 15.30 3.66
N ILE A 488 -34.31 15.01 2.59
CA ILE A 488 -34.08 15.62 1.27
C ILE A 488 -34.10 17.14 1.39
N TRP A 489 -35.13 17.69 2.06
CA TRP A 489 -35.22 19.12 2.27
C TRP A 489 -34.02 19.70 3.02
N MET A 490 -33.55 19.01 4.07
CA MET A 490 -32.38 19.45 4.84
C MET A 490 -31.08 19.41 4.01
N ILE A 491 -30.90 18.39 3.17
CA ILE A 491 -29.70 18.28 2.30
C ILE A 491 -29.72 19.39 1.23
N GLU A 492 -30.88 19.72 0.69
CA GLU A 492 -31.02 20.74 -0.38
C GLU A 492 -30.94 22.19 0.13
N ASN A 493 -31.14 22.42 1.43
CA ASN A 493 -31.20 23.77 2.02
C ASN A 493 -30.07 24.07 3.03
N ASN A 494 -29.13 23.17 3.20
CA ASN A 494 -27.87 23.36 3.93
C ASN A 494 -26.65 23.31 2.98
#